data_4bcb743d05c7655f95b0876792c34936
#
_entry.id   4bcb743d05c7655f95b0876792c34936
#
_cell.length_a   1.000
_cell.length_b   1.000
_cell.length_c   1.000
_cell.angle_alpha   90.00
_cell.angle_beta   90.00
_cell.angle_gamma   90.00
#
_symmetry.space_group_name_H-M   'P 1'
#
loop_
_entity.id
_entity.type
_entity.pdbx_description
1 polymer ?
#
loop_
_entity_poly.entity_id
_entity_poly.type
_entity_poly.pdbx_seq_one_letter_code
_entity_poly.pdbx_strand_id
1 'polypeptide(L)'
;MQTETFDFIIIGAGCAGLSLAYRLADTKYKVCVLEKNSNNVVTNKNWSFWKTYNHPYEKIIKKSWDSFSVSYEKQRAVVDCKNYPYQALKSKDFEEYTKNKITNSNNINILYDVKELQLKDMKDGVEVSSSNFKLHCNHVFDSSPVNLNSSIWQVFKGLYIEHENLDSIFKIPHLMDFTDQKKDEFHFMYFLPFTNTSSLIESTYFSKKENLEKLSEDYIKQFIKDEYKINSYNIISKEAGKIPMSLHNKFQSGRYITKIGSYSGVTRPSTGYTFLNIQKQIDYLVKNIDTKNYNFRYKPHSKYLLFMDKIYLSIIENDAKKGKIITFRMFEKINQNTVIKFLSDIPTIADIFKIIFSLPKLIFIKHLLKVLRNE
;
A
#
# COMPACT_ATOMS: atom_id res chain seq x y z
N MET A 1 2.28 12.70 38.64
CA MET A 1 1.71 11.65 37.72
C MET A 1 2.59 10.42 37.87
N GLN A 2 2.01 9.26 38.15
CA GLN A 2 2.75 7.99 38.08
C GLN A 2 3.20 7.73 36.66
N THR A 3 4.49 7.50 36.43
CA THR A 3 5.01 7.18 35.09
C THR A 3 4.84 5.69 34.90
N GLU A 4 3.99 5.31 33.93
CA GLU A 4 3.81 3.91 33.57
C GLU A 4 4.89 3.49 32.58
N THR A 5 5.44 2.27 32.75
CA THR A 5 6.54 1.75 31.94
C THR A 5 6.07 0.58 31.08
N PHE A 6 6.48 0.59 29.82
CA PHE A 6 6.23 -0.45 28.83
C PHE A 6 7.55 -0.95 28.23
N ASP A 7 7.56 -2.13 27.67
CA ASP A 7 8.68 -2.56 26.83
C ASP A 7 8.66 -1.80 25.51
N PHE A 8 7.47 -1.71 24.89
CA PHE A 8 7.29 -1.03 23.61
C PHE A 8 6.08 -0.11 23.60
N ILE A 9 6.24 1.02 22.92
CA ILE A 9 5.13 1.89 22.54
C ILE A 9 5.00 1.88 21.02
N ILE A 10 3.77 1.69 20.53
CA ILE A 10 3.43 1.72 19.10
C ILE A 10 2.58 2.97 18.84
N ILE A 11 3.03 3.87 17.98
CA ILE A 11 2.29 5.07 17.62
C ILE A 11 1.50 4.80 16.33
N GLY A 12 0.18 4.93 16.44
CA GLY A 12 -0.81 4.69 15.39
C GLY A 12 -1.36 3.26 15.38
N ALA A 13 -2.69 3.15 15.41
CA ALA A 13 -3.44 1.88 15.28
C ALA A 13 -3.91 1.60 13.83
N GLY A 14 -3.10 1.99 12.84
CA GLY A 14 -3.31 1.64 11.44
C GLY A 14 -2.74 0.26 11.09
N CYS A 15 -2.67 -0.04 9.79
CA CYS A 15 -2.20 -1.35 9.29
C CYS A 15 -0.89 -1.82 9.94
N ALA A 16 0.13 -0.96 10.01
CA ALA A 16 1.44 -1.34 10.55
C ALA A 16 1.41 -1.53 12.08
N GLY A 17 0.83 -0.57 12.80
CA GLY A 17 0.77 -0.63 14.27
C GLY A 17 -0.06 -1.81 14.76
N LEU A 18 -1.24 -2.04 14.21
CA LEU A 18 -2.08 -3.20 14.54
C LEU A 18 -1.43 -4.52 14.13
N SER A 19 -0.71 -4.57 12.97
CA SER A 19 0.02 -5.78 12.59
C SER A 19 1.14 -6.12 13.56
N LEU A 20 1.84 -5.12 14.10
CA LEU A 20 2.87 -5.33 15.11
C LEU A 20 2.26 -5.75 16.45
N ALA A 21 1.24 -5.03 16.92
CA ALA A 21 0.53 -5.37 18.14
C ALA A 21 -0.05 -6.80 18.10
N TYR A 22 -0.67 -7.19 16.97
CA TYR A 22 -1.19 -8.54 16.76
C TYR A 22 -0.14 -9.64 16.97
N ARG A 23 1.10 -9.42 16.50
CA ARG A 23 2.20 -10.39 16.65
C ARG A 23 2.82 -10.36 18.04
N LEU A 24 2.73 -9.24 18.74
CA LEU A 24 3.23 -9.11 20.12
C LEU A 24 2.21 -9.58 21.17
N ALA A 25 0.95 -9.82 20.79
CA ALA A 25 -0.11 -10.22 21.71
C ALA A 25 0.18 -11.55 22.46
N ASP A 26 0.94 -12.45 21.84
CA ASP A 26 1.30 -13.75 22.44
C ASP A 26 2.72 -13.74 23.04
N THR A 27 3.28 -12.56 23.30
CA THR A 27 4.64 -12.41 23.83
C THR A 27 4.64 -11.96 25.29
N LYS A 28 5.80 -11.98 25.92
CA LYS A 28 6.00 -11.46 27.29
C LYS A 28 6.06 -9.94 27.40
N TYR A 29 6.14 -9.22 26.27
CA TYR A 29 6.37 -7.78 26.27
C TYR A 29 5.11 -7.01 26.60
N LYS A 30 5.24 -6.04 27.52
CA LYS A 30 4.19 -5.07 27.85
C LYS A 30 4.18 -3.96 26.80
N VAL A 31 3.07 -3.84 26.05
CA VAL A 31 2.96 -2.95 24.89
C VAL A 31 1.83 -1.95 25.10
N CYS A 32 2.07 -0.69 24.72
CA CYS A 32 1.03 0.33 24.61
C CYS A 32 0.90 0.82 23.16
N VAL A 33 -0.31 0.78 22.61
CA VAL A 33 -0.64 1.37 21.31
C VAL A 33 -1.30 2.71 21.53
N LEU A 34 -0.78 3.77 20.91
CA LEU A 34 -1.29 5.13 21.02
C LEU A 34 -1.96 5.53 19.68
N GLU A 35 -3.27 5.78 19.69
CA GLU A 35 -4.02 6.17 18.51
C GLU A 35 -4.64 7.56 18.69
N LYS A 36 -4.46 8.42 17.68
CA LYS A 36 -4.98 9.80 17.71
C LYS A 36 -6.49 9.90 17.53
N ASN A 37 -7.08 8.95 16.81
CA ASN A 37 -8.51 8.90 16.53
C ASN A 37 -9.25 8.20 17.67
N SER A 38 -10.56 8.46 17.78
CA SER A 38 -11.40 7.68 18.67
C SER A 38 -11.57 6.25 18.15
N ASN A 39 -11.92 5.33 19.04
CA ASN A 39 -12.15 3.93 18.68
C ASN A 39 -13.30 3.72 17.67
N ASN A 40 -14.17 4.72 17.52
CA ASN A 40 -15.33 4.66 16.63
C ASN A 40 -15.01 5.07 15.17
N VAL A 41 -13.82 5.59 14.90
CA VAL A 41 -13.42 5.96 13.55
C VAL A 41 -13.04 4.70 12.79
N VAL A 42 -13.93 4.27 11.89
CA VAL A 42 -13.70 3.12 11.00
C VAL A 42 -13.16 3.62 9.67
N THR A 43 -12.00 3.15 9.28
CA THR A 43 -11.49 3.36 7.91
C THR A 43 -12.11 2.32 6.98
N ASN A 44 -12.61 2.73 5.82
CA ASN A 44 -13.14 1.81 4.83
C ASN A 44 -12.27 1.89 3.58
N LYS A 45 -11.14 1.19 3.62
CA LYS A 45 -10.19 1.07 2.51
C LYS A 45 -10.07 -0.37 2.08
N ASN A 46 -9.76 -0.57 0.81
CA ASN A 46 -9.43 -1.88 0.29
C ASN A 46 -7.92 -1.97 0.03
N TRP A 47 -7.31 -3.06 0.49
CA TRP A 47 -5.92 -3.40 0.18
C TRP A 47 -5.89 -4.61 -0.72
N SER A 48 -5.28 -4.45 -1.90
CA SER A 48 -5.19 -5.52 -2.87
C SER A 48 -3.73 -5.82 -3.22
N PHE A 49 -3.43 -7.10 -3.40
CA PHE A 49 -2.07 -7.58 -3.58
C PHE A 49 -2.06 -8.99 -4.20
N TRP A 50 -0.97 -9.37 -4.86
CA TRP A 50 -0.75 -10.77 -5.21
C TRP A 50 -0.22 -11.54 -4.00
N LYS A 51 -0.75 -12.74 -3.76
CA LYS A 51 -0.34 -13.63 -2.66
C LYS A 51 1.09 -14.15 -2.89
N THR A 52 2.07 -13.31 -2.64
CA THR A 52 3.51 -13.62 -2.78
C THR A 52 4.22 -13.79 -1.44
N TYR A 53 3.50 -13.64 -0.34
CA TYR A 53 4.00 -13.75 1.02
C TYR A 53 2.91 -14.26 1.96
N ASN A 54 3.25 -15.14 2.90
CA ASN A 54 2.30 -15.63 3.91
C ASN A 54 2.14 -14.60 5.02
N HIS A 55 0.91 -14.42 5.47
CA HIS A 55 0.58 -13.48 6.55
C HIS A 55 -0.59 -14.01 7.39
N PRO A 56 -0.81 -13.53 8.64
CA PRO A 56 -1.82 -14.11 9.54
C PRO A 56 -3.28 -13.77 9.17
N TYR A 57 -3.52 -13.03 8.10
CA TYR A 57 -4.83 -12.49 7.72
C TYR A 57 -5.52 -13.27 6.58
N GLU A 58 -5.06 -14.47 6.27
CA GLU A 58 -5.64 -15.32 5.19
C GLU A 58 -7.14 -15.60 5.41
N LYS A 59 -7.56 -15.76 6.66
CA LYS A 59 -8.96 -16.08 7.03
C LYS A 59 -9.94 -14.94 6.75
N ILE A 60 -9.45 -13.71 6.59
CA ILE A 60 -10.26 -12.52 6.38
C ILE A 60 -10.07 -11.91 4.98
N ILE A 61 -9.46 -12.65 4.06
CA ILE A 61 -9.41 -12.27 2.65
C ILE A 61 -10.83 -12.22 2.11
N LYS A 62 -11.24 -11.03 1.63
CA LYS A 62 -12.60 -10.81 1.13
C LYS A 62 -12.84 -11.52 -0.19
N LYS A 63 -11.84 -11.51 -1.08
CA LYS A 63 -11.89 -12.17 -2.38
C LYS A 63 -10.49 -12.52 -2.87
N SER A 64 -10.41 -13.61 -3.63
CA SER A 64 -9.20 -14.05 -4.33
C SER A 64 -9.57 -14.35 -5.79
N TRP A 65 -8.73 -13.92 -6.73
CA TRP A 65 -8.91 -14.14 -8.16
C TRP A 65 -7.67 -14.80 -8.75
N ASP A 66 -7.91 -15.78 -9.62
CA ASP A 66 -6.87 -16.52 -10.34
C ASP A 66 -6.48 -15.88 -11.68
N SER A 67 -7.17 -14.81 -12.05
CA SER A 67 -6.87 -14.02 -13.26
C SER A 67 -7.32 -12.58 -13.08
N PHE A 68 -6.69 -11.69 -13.85
CA PHE A 68 -7.05 -10.28 -13.95
C PHE A 68 -6.83 -9.77 -15.37
N SER A 69 -7.23 -8.56 -15.66
CA SER A 69 -6.96 -7.94 -16.98
C SER A 69 -6.35 -6.55 -16.83
N VAL A 70 -5.66 -6.15 -17.89
CA VAL A 70 -5.16 -4.79 -18.12
C VAL A 70 -5.58 -4.40 -19.53
N SER A 71 -6.08 -3.17 -19.72
CA SER A 71 -6.54 -2.68 -21.02
C SER A 71 -5.80 -1.41 -21.44
N TYR A 72 -5.55 -1.28 -22.75
CA TYR A 72 -5.04 -0.06 -23.35
C TYR A 72 -5.72 0.18 -24.70
N GLU A 73 -6.40 1.29 -24.85
CA GLU A 73 -7.26 1.57 -26.01
C GLU A 73 -8.26 0.41 -26.24
N LYS A 74 -8.24 -0.21 -27.40
CA LYS A 74 -9.11 -1.36 -27.76
C LYS A 74 -8.50 -2.72 -27.44
N GLN A 75 -7.29 -2.75 -26.87
CA GLN A 75 -6.58 -3.99 -26.53
C GLN A 75 -6.80 -4.36 -25.07
N ARG A 76 -6.93 -5.65 -24.80
CA ARG A 76 -7.07 -6.21 -23.47
C ARG A 76 -6.18 -7.43 -23.30
N ALA A 77 -5.33 -7.43 -22.32
CA ALA A 77 -4.54 -8.57 -21.89
C ALA A 77 -5.20 -9.21 -20.67
N VAL A 78 -5.54 -10.49 -20.76
CA VAL A 78 -5.99 -11.30 -19.63
C VAL A 78 -4.80 -12.10 -19.12
N VAL A 79 -4.54 -12.00 -17.82
CA VAL A 79 -3.35 -12.53 -17.17
C VAL A 79 -3.77 -13.61 -16.17
N ASP A 80 -3.30 -14.82 -16.34
CA ASP A 80 -3.45 -15.91 -15.35
C ASP A 80 -2.50 -15.63 -14.18
N CYS A 81 -3.02 -15.67 -12.95
CA CYS A 81 -2.24 -15.45 -11.75
C CYS A 81 -2.43 -16.55 -10.67
N LYS A 82 -2.83 -17.76 -11.08
CA LYS A 82 -3.09 -18.90 -10.17
C LYS A 82 -1.93 -19.20 -9.23
N ASN A 83 -0.68 -19.02 -9.68
CA ASN A 83 0.50 -19.23 -8.84
C ASN A 83 0.66 -18.16 -7.76
N TYR A 84 0.11 -16.97 -7.98
CA TYR A 84 0.09 -15.83 -7.08
C TYR A 84 -1.27 -15.14 -7.19
N PRO A 85 -2.35 -15.71 -6.62
CA PRO A 85 -3.70 -15.16 -6.74
C PRO A 85 -3.75 -13.70 -6.31
N TYR A 86 -4.52 -12.89 -7.04
CA TYR A 86 -4.76 -11.52 -6.64
C TYR A 86 -5.82 -11.49 -5.55
N GLN A 87 -5.50 -10.90 -4.42
CA GLN A 87 -6.34 -10.92 -3.23
C GLN A 87 -6.76 -9.50 -2.83
N ALA A 88 -7.92 -9.40 -2.20
CA ALA A 88 -8.44 -8.17 -1.62
C ALA A 88 -8.84 -8.37 -0.16
N LEU A 89 -8.45 -7.40 0.68
CA LEU A 89 -8.71 -7.36 2.12
C LEU A 89 -9.27 -5.98 2.49
N LYS A 90 -10.40 -5.94 3.21
CA LYS A 90 -10.97 -4.68 3.72
C LYS A 90 -10.30 -4.26 5.02
N SER A 91 -9.97 -2.98 5.14
CA SER A 91 -9.35 -2.43 6.36
C SER A 91 -10.22 -2.62 7.60
N LYS A 92 -11.55 -2.54 7.45
CA LYS A 92 -12.51 -2.79 8.54
C LYS A 92 -12.37 -4.22 9.08
N ASP A 93 -12.38 -5.22 8.19
CA ASP A 93 -12.28 -6.63 8.58
C ASP A 93 -10.91 -6.92 9.24
N PHE A 94 -9.85 -6.27 8.75
CA PHE A 94 -8.53 -6.34 9.34
C PHE A 94 -8.48 -5.72 10.74
N GLU A 95 -9.04 -4.53 10.92
CA GLU A 95 -9.08 -3.85 12.22
C GLU A 95 -9.85 -4.67 13.25
N GLU A 96 -11.01 -5.19 12.90
CA GLU A 96 -11.82 -6.03 13.76
C GLU A 96 -11.07 -7.31 14.16
N TYR A 97 -10.51 -8.01 13.18
CA TYR A 97 -9.75 -9.24 13.42
C TYR A 97 -8.55 -9.03 14.34
N THR A 98 -7.79 -7.95 14.10
CA THR A 98 -6.60 -7.65 14.90
C THR A 98 -6.95 -7.16 16.29
N LYS A 99 -7.94 -6.27 16.42
CA LYS A 99 -8.40 -5.74 17.71
C LYS A 99 -8.98 -6.85 18.60
N ASN A 100 -9.73 -7.79 18.04
CA ASN A 100 -10.25 -8.95 18.79
C ASN A 100 -9.12 -9.75 19.45
N LYS A 101 -8.02 -10.01 18.75
CA LYS A 101 -6.86 -10.70 19.35
C LYS A 101 -6.17 -9.85 20.41
N ILE A 102 -5.96 -8.58 20.13
CA ILE A 102 -5.26 -7.64 21.02
C ILE A 102 -6.05 -7.46 22.33
N THR A 103 -7.37 -7.28 22.25
CA THR A 103 -8.23 -7.10 23.43
C THR A 103 -8.26 -8.33 24.34
N ASN A 104 -8.09 -9.53 23.77
CA ASN A 104 -8.02 -10.79 24.51
C ASN A 104 -6.61 -11.08 25.07
N SER A 105 -5.63 -10.22 24.82
CA SER A 105 -4.28 -10.34 25.37
C SER A 105 -4.16 -9.53 26.65
N ASN A 106 -3.36 -10.03 27.60
CA ASN A 106 -3.14 -9.36 28.89
C ASN A 106 -1.96 -8.39 28.87
N ASN A 107 -1.23 -8.30 27.77
CA ASN A 107 0.03 -7.59 27.68
C ASN A 107 -0.02 -6.36 26.75
N ILE A 108 -1.17 -6.08 26.11
CA ILE A 108 -1.31 -4.94 25.20
C ILE A 108 -2.45 -4.02 25.63
N ASN A 109 -2.14 -2.73 25.79
CA ASN A 109 -3.09 -1.66 26.03
C ASN A 109 -3.23 -0.78 24.78
N ILE A 110 -4.44 -0.34 24.44
CA ILE A 110 -4.67 0.65 23.40
C ILE A 110 -5.28 1.90 24.03
N LEU A 111 -4.60 3.04 23.85
CA LEU A 111 -5.10 4.37 24.23
C LEU A 111 -5.54 5.11 22.97
N TYR A 112 -6.78 5.54 22.97
CA TYR A 112 -7.39 6.31 21.90
C TYR A 112 -7.45 7.80 22.25
N ASP A 113 -7.78 8.64 21.26
CA ASP A 113 -7.89 10.09 21.39
C ASP A 113 -6.59 10.78 21.86
N VAL A 114 -5.46 10.17 21.56
CA VAL A 114 -4.13 10.65 21.96
C VAL A 114 -3.67 11.72 20.97
N LYS A 115 -3.53 12.97 21.46
CA LYS A 115 -3.11 14.12 20.66
C LYS A 115 -1.78 14.67 21.18
N GLU A 116 -1.09 15.43 20.34
CA GLU A 116 0.10 16.22 20.70
C GLU A 116 1.20 15.41 21.40
N LEU A 117 1.55 14.25 20.76
CA LEU A 117 2.62 13.41 21.28
C LEU A 117 3.98 14.08 21.13
N GLN A 118 4.74 14.08 22.22
CA GLN A 118 6.14 14.45 22.27
C GLN A 118 6.99 13.22 22.59
N LEU A 119 8.05 13.02 21.82
CA LEU A 119 9.00 11.93 21.98
C LEU A 119 10.34 12.51 22.40
N LYS A 120 10.88 12.01 23.50
CA LYS A 120 12.20 12.43 24.00
C LYS A 120 13.09 11.22 24.20
N ASP A 121 14.18 11.13 23.43
CA ASP A 121 15.21 10.13 23.64
C ASP A 121 15.83 10.30 25.01
N MET A 122 15.91 9.20 25.75
CA MET A 122 16.54 9.10 27.06
C MET A 122 17.81 8.26 26.95
N LYS A 123 18.55 8.13 28.05
CA LYS A 123 19.79 7.32 28.10
C LYS A 123 19.50 5.84 27.80
N ASP A 124 18.36 5.34 28.23
CA ASP A 124 17.95 3.93 28.26
C ASP A 124 16.55 3.66 27.69
N GLY A 125 16.08 4.52 26.81
CA GLY A 125 14.75 4.36 26.17
C GLY A 125 14.16 5.66 25.69
N VAL A 126 12.84 5.75 25.68
CA VAL A 126 12.08 6.91 25.21
C VAL A 126 11.01 7.30 26.24
N GLU A 127 10.95 8.59 26.55
CA GLU A 127 9.82 9.19 27.22
C GLU A 127 8.82 9.65 26.17
N VAL A 128 7.57 9.19 26.29
CA VAL A 128 6.45 9.57 25.45
C VAL A 128 5.44 10.32 26.29
N SER A 129 5.17 11.57 25.94
CA SER A 129 4.25 12.40 26.71
C SER A 129 3.18 13.06 25.84
N SER A 130 2.08 13.40 26.49
CA SER A 130 0.94 14.15 25.98
C SER A 130 0.46 15.07 27.09
N SER A 131 -0.53 15.92 26.84
CA SER A 131 -1.14 16.76 27.88
C SER A 131 -1.62 15.97 29.12
N ASN A 132 -2.03 14.70 28.95
CA ASN A 132 -2.74 13.92 29.96
C ASN A 132 -1.91 12.80 30.59
N PHE A 133 -0.77 12.41 30.01
CA PHE A 133 0.05 11.31 30.52
C PHE A 133 1.54 11.47 30.20
N LYS A 134 2.32 10.68 30.91
CA LYS A 134 3.75 10.50 30.69
C LYS A 134 4.06 9.00 30.80
N LEU A 135 4.61 8.43 29.75
CA LEU A 135 4.96 7.02 29.63
C LEU A 135 6.45 6.87 29.35
N HIS A 136 7.03 5.77 29.79
CA HIS A 136 8.40 5.39 29.46
C HIS A 136 8.43 4.03 28.77
N CYS A 137 9.33 3.83 27.78
CA CYS A 137 9.50 2.54 27.13
C CYS A 137 10.94 2.33 26.66
N ASN A 138 11.32 1.06 26.46
CA ASN A 138 12.61 0.70 25.91
C ASN A 138 12.73 1.10 24.43
N HIS A 139 11.62 1.04 23.67
CA HIS A 139 11.63 1.36 22.22
C HIS A 139 10.26 1.81 21.72
N VAL A 140 10.25 2.74 20.78
CA VAL A 140 9.04 3.23 20.09
C VAL A 140 9.02 2.74 18.65
N PHE A 141 7.90 2.17 18.23
CA PHE A 141 7.58 1.90 16.82
C PHE A 141 6.59 2.95 16.34
N ASP A 142 7.02 3.82 15.44
CA ASP A 142 6.25 4.98 15.02
C ASP A 142 5.72 4.83 13.58
N SER A 143 4.40 4.70 13.44
CA SER A 143 3.70 4.65 12.14
C SER A 143 3.08 6.00 11.74
N SER A 144 3.34 7.06 12.51
CA SER A 144 2.75 8.37 12.23
C SER A 144 3.20 8.94 10.89
N PRO A 145 2.33 9.71 10.21
CA PRO A 145 2.69 10.41 8.98
C PRO A 145 3.86 11.37 9.16
N VAL A 146 4.70 11.46 8.15
CA VAL A 146 5.73 12.50 8.03
C VAL A 146 5.46 13.32 6.77
N ASN A 147 5.88 14.58 6.79
CA ASN A 147 5.80 15.40 5.59
C ASN A 147 6.76 14.82 4.53
N LEU A 148 6.22 14.34 3.44
CA LEU A 148 6.96 13.80 2.31
C LEU A 148 6.88 14.77 1.15
N ASN A 149 8.03 15.16 0.61
CA ASN A 149 8.11 15.82 -0.68
C ASN A 149 8.18 14.70 -1.74
N SER A 150 7.05 14.36 -2.32
CA SER A 150 7.00 13.40 -3.44
C SER A 150 6.84 14.14 -4.76
N SER A 151 7.63 13.77 -5.77
CA SER A 151 7.48 14.32 -7.13
C SER A 151 6.22 13.80 -7.82
N ILE A 152 5.78 12.59 -7.45
CA ILE A 152 4.57 11.95 -7.98
C ILE A 152 3.77 11.37 -6.82
N TRP A 153 2.45 11.51 -6.90
CA TRP A 153 1.47 10.93 -6.00
C TRP A 153 0.53 10.02 -6.78
N GLN A 154 0.27 8.84 -6.25
CA GLN A 154 -0.90 8.07 -6.65
C GLN A 154 -2.09 8.62 -5.86
N VAL A 155 -3.06 9.21 -6.56
CA VAL A 155 -4.31 9.72 -5.97
C VAL A 155 -5.48 8.95 -6.55
N PHE A 156 -6.42 8.57 -5.69
CA PHE A 156 -7.55 7.74 -6.11
C PHE A 156 -8.84 8.06 -5.36
N LYS A 157 -9.96 7.82 -6.03
CA LYS A 157 -11.32 7.82 -5.48
C LYS A 157 -12.07 6.63 -6.03
N GLY A 158 -12.76 5.90 -5.16
CA GLY A 158 -13.50 4.70 -5.49
C GLY A 158 -14.92 4.72 -4.97
N LEU A 159 -15.81 4.03 -5.69
CA LEU A 159 -17.19 3.77 -5.34
C LEU A 159 -17.40 2.27 -5.15
N TYR A 160 -17.86 1.86 -3.97
CA TYR A 160 -18.43 0.53 -3.76
C TYR A 160 -19.88 0.56 -4.20
N ILE A 161 -20.25 -0.27 -5.15
CA ILE A 161 -21.60 -0.32 -5.67
C ILE A 161 -22.21 -1.71 -5.56
N GLU A 162 -23.52 -1.75 -5.37
CA GLU A 162 -24.38 -2.91 -5.65
C GLU A 162 -25.12 -2.67 -6.96
N HIS A 163 -25.14 -3.66 -7.83
CA HIS A 163 -25.64 -3.57 -9.19
C HIS A 163 -26.29 -4.91 -9.60
N GLU A 164 -26.95 -4.94 -10.73
CA GLU A 164 -27.45 -6.17 -11.34
C GLU A 164 -26.29 -7.12 -11.73
N ASN A 165 -26.61 -8.37 -12.05
CA ASN A 165 -25.61 -9.36 -12.45
C ASN A 165 -24.77 -8.85 -13.64
N LEU A 166 -23.45 -8.94 -13.48
CA LEU A 166 -22.51 -8.59 -14.53
C LEU A 166 -22.35 -9.70 -15.57
N ASP A 167 -22.08 -9.28 -16.79
CA ASP A 167 -21.62 -10.18 -17.84
C ASP A 167 -20.32 -10.89 -17.45
N SER A 168 -20.06 -12.03 -18.11
CA SER A 168 -18.90 -12.88 -17.81
C SER A 168 -17.56 -12.16 -17.92
N ILE A 169 -17.46 -11.17 -18.78
CA ILE A 169 -16.25 -10.37 -19.02
C ILE A 169 -15.83 -9.52 -17.79
N PHE A 170 -16.79 -9.18 -16.92
CA PHE A 170 -16.57 -8.38 -15.71
C PHE A 170 -16.44 -9.23 -14.44
N LYS A 171 -16.25 -10.55 -14.55
CA LYS A 171 -16.06 -11.44 -13.39
C LYS A 171 -14.63 -11.48 -12.86
N ILE A 172 -13.69 -10.90 -13.59
CA ILE A 172 -12.28 -10.78 -13.18
C ILE A 172 -11.91 -9.32 -12.94
N PRO A 173 -10.92 -9.04 -12.07
CA PRO A 173 -10.43 -7.69 -11.84
C PRO A 173 -9.89 -7.05 -13.12
N HIS A 174 -10.16 -5.75 -13.29
CA HIS A 174 -9.43 -4.90 -14.21
C HIS A 174 -8.48 -4.04 -13.40
N LEU A 175 -7.18 -4.36 -13.40
CA LEU A 175 -6.23 -3.69 -12.53
C LEU A 175 -5.79 -2.33 -13.05
N MET A 176 -5.74 -2.17 -14.38
CA MET A 176 -5.42 -0.90 -15.03
C MET A 176 -6.16 -0.84 -16.35
N ASP A 177 -7.23 -0.09 -16.38
CA ASP A 177 -7.98 0.17 -17.59
C ASP A 177 -7.63 1.57 -18.11
N PHE A 178 -6.79 1.60 -19.17
CA PHE A 178 -6.35 2.81 -19.85
C PHE A 178 -7.18 3.15 -21.09
N THR A 179 -8.41 2.67 -21.18
CA THR A 179 -9.31 2.91 -22.33
C THR A 179 -9.88 4.33 -22.36
N ASP A 180 -9.74 5.06 -21.26
CA ASP A 180 -10.25 6.40 -21.12
C ASP A 180 -9.56 7.41 -22.06
N GLN A 181 -10.26 8.54 -22.30
CA GLN A 181 -9.81 9.58 -23.23
C GLN A 181 -8.72 10.51 -22.66
N LYS A 182 -8.27 10.33 -21.42
CA LYS A 182 -7.26 11.19 -20.75
C LYS A 182 -5.84 10.82 -21.22
N LYS A 183 -5.54 11.12 -22.48
CA LYS A 183 -4.32 10.68 -23.17
C LYS A 183 -3.03 11.21 -22.55
N ASP A 184 -3.05 12.43 -22.01
CA ASP A 184 -1.86 13.13 -21.51
C ASP A 184 -1.63 12.95 -20.00
N GLU A 185 -2.50 12.18 -19.33
CA GLU A 185 -2.39 11.89 -17.91
C GLU A 185 -2.16 10.39 -17.70
N PHE A 186 -1.34 10.02 -16.70
CA PHE A 186 -1.25 8.61 -16.29
C PHE A 186 -2.45 8.32 -15.38
N HIS A 187 -3.58 8.10 -16.03
CA HIS A 187 -4.87 7.80 -15.44
C HIS A 187 -5.33 6.41 -15.87
N PHE A 188 -5.96 5.70 -14.97
CA PHE A 188 -6.62 4.41 -15.22
C PHE A 188 -7.83 4.22 -14.33
N MET A 189 -8.77 3.41 -14.82
CA MET A 189 -9.84 2.90 -14.00
C MET A 189 -9.45 1.53 -13.44
N TYR A 190 -9.83 1.30 -12.21
CA TYR A 190 -9.59 0.05 -11.48
C TYR A 190 -10.94 -0.55 -11.08
N PHE A 191 -11.12 -1.86 -11.31
CA PHE A 191 -12.37 -2.55 -11.08
C PHE A 191 -12.12 -3.87 -10.34
N LEU A 192 -12.80 -4.05 -9.22
CA LEU A 192 -12.77 -5.29 -8.45
C LEU A 192 -14.18 -5.85 -8.23
N PRO A 193 -14.55 -6.94 -8.91
CA PRO A 193 -15.83 -7.63 -8.70
C PRO A 193 -15.74 -8.55 -7.48
N PHE A 194 -16.34 -8.15 -6.37
CA PHE A 194 -16.35 -8.98 -5.15
C PHE A 194 -17.36 -10.12 -5.24
N THR A 195 -18.53 -9.83 -5.82
CA THR A 195 -19.59 -10.80 -6.13
C THR A 195 -20.13 -10.52 -7.54
N ASN A 196 -21.12 -11.29 -7.97
CA ASN A 196 -21.80 -11.02 -9.24
C ASN A 196 -22.59 -9.71 -9.23
N THR A 197 -22.86 -9.15 -8.04
CA THR A 197 -23.72 -7.97 -7.85
C THR A 197 -23.04 -6.87 -7.01
N SER A 198 -21.77 -6.99 -6.67
CA SER A 198 -21.07 -5.95 -5.92
C SER A 198 -19.64 -5.78 -6.38
N SER A 199 -19.24 -4.52 -6.58
CA SER A 199 -17.93 -4.16 -7.11
C SER A 199 -17.38 -2.87 -6.50
N LEU A 200 -16.06 -2.73 -6.53
CA LEU A 200 -15.36 -1.47 -6.35
C LEU A 200 -14.93 -0.96 -7.72
N ILE A 201 -15.25 0.28 -8.03
CA ILE A 201 -14.76 0.99 -9.21
C ILE A 201 -14.01 2.24 -8.75
N GLU A 202 -12.76 2.37 -9.19
CA GLU A 202 -11.87 3.41 -8.72
C GLU A 202 -11.21 4.14 -9.90
N SER A 203 -11.18 5.47 -9.81
CA SER A 203 -10.42 6.34 -10.70
C SER A 203 -9.10 6.68 -10.04
N THR A 204 -7.99 6.37 -10.70
CA THR A 204 -6.63 6.51 -10.14
C THR A 204 -5.73 7.30 -11.09
N TYR A 205 -5.01 8.27 -10.52
CA TYR A 205 -4.01 9.09 -11.21
C TYR A 205 -2.63 8.96 -10.59
N PHE A 206 -1.61 8.99 -11.44
CA PHE A 206 -0.27 9.36 -11.02
C PHE A 206 -0.07 10.84 -11.35
N SER A 207 0.02 11.69 -10.32
CA SER A 207 -0.02 13.14 -10.44
C SER A 207 1.14 13.81 -9.69
N LYS A 208 1.66 14.90 -10.23
CA LYS A 208 2.65 15.75 -9.54
C LYS A 208 2.09 16.47 -8.31
N LYS A 209 0.78 16.61 -8.22
CA LYS A 209 0.08 17.27 -7.10
C LYS A 209 -0.76 16.24 -6.35
N GLU A 210 -0.83 16.39 -5.04
CA GLU A 210 -1.72 15.63 -4.15
C GLU A 210 -3.20 15.97 -4.36
N ASN A 211 -3.60 16.40 -5.54
CA ASN A 211 -4.91 17.02 -5.76
C ASN A 211 -6.00 15.95 -5.95
N LEU A 212 -6.78 15.71 -4.89
CA LEU A 212 -7.98 14.85 -4.94
C LEU A 212 -9.15 15.50 -5.70
N GLU A 213 -9.13 16.82 -5.95
CA GLU A 213 -10.19 17.53 -6.68
C GLU A 213 -10.30 17.09 -8.15
N LYS A 214 -9.20 16.56 -8.74
CA LYS A 214 -9.24 15.93 -10.06
C LYS A 214 -10.13 14.68 -10.13
N LEU A 215 -10.46 14.09 -8.98
CA LEU A 215 -11.19 12.84 -8.90
C LEU A 215 -12.70 13.12 -8.81
N SER A 216 -13.34 13.23 -9.97
CA SER A 216 -14.77 13.43 -10.08
C SER A 216 -15.56 12.13 -9.90
N GLU A 217 -16.53 12.12 -9.01
CA GLU A 217 -17.48 11.01 -8.89
C GLU A 217 -18.33 10.87 -10.16
N ASP A 218 -18.68 11.98 -10.78
CA ASP A 218 -19.49 11.95 -11.99
C ASP A 218 -18.74 11.31 -13.17
N TYR A 219 -17.42 11.49 -13.21
CA TYR A 219 -16.58 10.77 -14.16
C TYR A 219 -16.62 9.25 -13.93
N ILE A 220 -16.53 8.81 -12.66
CA ILE A 220 -16.64 7.38 -12.33
C ILE A 220 -18.03 6.84 -12.72
N LYS A 221 -19.10 7.57 -12.40
CA LYS A 221 -20.47 7.19 -12.74
C LYS A 221 -20.69 7.10 -14.25
N GLN A 222 -20.17 8.07 -15.01
CA GLN A 222 -20.22 8.05 -16.46
C GLN A 222 -19.46 6.85 -17.04
N PHE A 223 -18.25 6.57 -16.53
CA PHE A 223 -17.46 5.42 -16.95
C PHE A 223 -18.16 4.09 -16.66
N ILE A 224 -18.81 3.94 -15.49
CA ILE A 224 -19.62 2.76 -15.14
C ILE A 224 -20.71 2.53 -16.18
N LYS A 225 -21.41 3.59 -16.58
CA LYS A 225 -22.48 3.52 -17.58
C LYS A 225 -21.94 3.20 -18.97
N ASP A 226 -20.88 3.89 -19.39
CA ASP A 226 -20.39 3.84 -20.79
C ASP A 226 -19.58 2.58 -21.06
N GLU A 227 -18.71 2.17 -20.15
CA GLU A 227 -17.79 1.05 -20.38
C GLU A 227 -18.31 -0.26 -19.79
N TYR A 228 -18.89 -0.22 -18.58
CA TYR A 228 -19.38 -1.43 -17.92
C TYR A 228 -20.86 -1.71 -18.20
N LYS A 229 -21.56 -0.76 -18.87
CA LYS A 229 -22.99 -0.87 -19.22
C LYS A 229 -23.91 -1.12 -18.01
N ILE A 230 -23.46 -0.69 -16.81
CA ILE A 230 -24.24 -0.77 -15.58
C ILE A 230 -25.09 0.49 -15.49
N ASN A 231 -26.38 0.36 -15.75
CA ASN A 231 -27.31 1.49 -15.76
C ASN A 231 -28.03 1.73 -14.42
N SER A 232 -28.13 0.68 -13.59
CA SER A 232 -28.79 0.76 -12.29
C SER A 232 -27.87 0.19 -11.21
N TYR A 233 -27.58 0.98 -10.19
CA TYR A 233 -26.75 0.57 -9.04
C TYR A 233 -26.98 1.48 -7.84
N ASN A 234 -26.67 0.96 -6.65
CA ASN A 234 -26.64 1.70 -5.39
C ASN A 234 -25.19 1.91 -4.93
N ILE A 235 -24.84 3.12 -4.53
CA ILE A 235 -23.53 3.38 -3.91
C ILE A 235 -23.61 3.02 -2.42
N ILE A 236 -22.86 1.99 -2.02
CA ILE A 236 -22.84 1.50 -0.64
C ILE A 236 -21.85 2.27 0.21
N SER A 237 -20.67 2.55 -0.34
CA SER A 237 -19.64 3.33 0.34
C SER A 237 -18.66 3.93 -0.66
N LYS A 238 -17.83 4.84 -0.17
CA LYS A 238 -16.82 5.54 -0.96
C LYS A 238 -15.46 5.40 -0.28
N GLU A 239 -14.40 5.38 -1.07
CA GLU A 239 -13.04 5.49 -0.57
C GLU A 239 -12.27 6.54 -1.36
N ALA A 240 -11.27 7.14 -0.74
CA ALA A 240 -10.32 8.03 -1.40
C ALA A 240 -8.98 7.97 -0.66
N GLY A 241 -7.92 8.25 -1.38
CA GLY A 241 -6.61 8.26 -0.78
C GLY A 241 -5.53 8.84 -1.67
N LYS A 242 -4.36 8.99 -1.05
CA LYS A 242 -3.13 9.42 -1.71
C LYS A 242 -1.95 8.60 -1.19
N ILE A 243 -1.10 8.18 -2.09
CA ILE A 243 0.10 7.39 -1.81
C ILE A 243 1.30 8.15 -2.41
N PRO A 244 2.31 8.51 -1.60
CA PRO A 244 3.51 9.14 -2.13
C PRO A 244 4.35 8.11 -2.89
N MET A 245 4.62 8.39 -4.16
CA MET A 245 5.47 7.57 -5.04
C MET A 245 6.91 8.09 -4.95
N SER A 246 7.48 8.11 -3.73
CA SER A 246 8.75 8.75 -3.43
C SER A 246 9.87 7.73 -3.18
N LEU A 247 11.06 8.05 -3.73
CA LEU A 247 12.29 7.29 -3.51
C LEU A 247 13.10 7.81 -2.30
N HIS A 248 12.79 9.03 -1.82
CA HIS A 248 13.61 9.75 -0.86
C HIS A 248 12.97 9.78 0.52
N ASN A 249 13.03 8.66 1.20
CA ASN A 249 12.60 8.61 2.58
C ASN A 249 13.80 8.40 3.51
N LYS A 250 14.55 9.47 3.76
CA LYS A 250 15.43 9.50 4.93
C LYS A 250 14.52 9.72 6.14
N PHE A 251 14.05 8.61 6.73
CA PHE A 251 13.30 8.66 7.98
C PHE A 251 14.28 8.95 9.11
N GLN A 252 14.07 10.07 9.78
CA GLN A 252 14.75 10.29 11.06
C GLN A 252 14.11 9.34 12.08
N SER A 253 14.83 8.31 12.46
CA SER A 253 14.56 7.55 13.66
C SER A 253 15.53 8.00 14.73
N GLY A 254 15.05 8.14 15.97
CA GLY A 254 15.90 8.31 17.14
C GLY A 254 16.65 7.01 17.43
N ARG A 255 17.51 7.04 18.45
CA ARG A 255 18.27 5.84 18.88
C ARG A 255 17.33 4.69 19.25
N TYR A 256 16.22 5.00 19.89
CA TYR A 256 15.21 4.06 20.38
C TYR A 256 13.86 4.23 19.68
N ILE A 257 13.83 4.84 18.48
CA ILE A 257 12.61 5.07 17.71
C ILE A 257 12.80 4.47 16.32
N THR A 258 11.89 3.59 15.92
CA THR A 258 11.87 2.99 14.57
C THR A 258 10.60 3.34 13.82
N LYS A 259 10.73 3.95 12.66
CA LYS A 259 9.59 4.17 11.76
C LYS A 259 9.11 2.85 11.16
N ILE A 260 7.79 2.65 11.14
CA ILE A 260 7.13 1.49 10.56
C ILE A 260 6.01 1.89 9.60
N GLY A 261 5.61 0.97 8.73
CA GLY A 261 4.48 1.17 7.82
C GLY A 261 4.79 2.06 6.64
N SER A 262 3.76 2.64 6.02
CA SER A 262 3.87 3.37 4.74
C SER A 262 4.93 4.48 4.74
N TYR A 263 5.11 5.12 5.88
CA TYR A 263 6.07 6.22 6.03
C TYR A 263 7.49 5.77 6.45
N SER A 264 7.76 4.47 6.46
CA SER A 264 9.10 3.90 6.70
C SER A 264 9.82 3.47 5.41
N GLY A 265 9.25 3.79 4.24
CA GLY A 265 9.81 3.41 2.93
C GLY A 265 9.44 2.01 2.46
N VAL A 266 8.48 1.33 3.08
CA VAL A 266 8.02 0.00 2.64
C VAL A 266 7.08 0.06 1.45
N THR A 267 6.49 1.22 1.15
CA THR A 267 5.70 1.42 -0.07
C THR A 267 6.60 1.38 -1.28
N ARG A 268 6.32 0.51 -2.26
CA ARG A 268 7.10 0.48 -3.49
C ARG A 268 6.80 1.69 -4.37
N PRO A 269 7.83 2.48 -4.74
CA PRO A 269 7.62 3.77 -5.40
C PRO A 269 6.88 3.71 -6.73
N SER A 270 7.08 2.68 -7.55
CA SER A 270 6.47 2.57 -8.88
C SER A 270 5.06 1.99 -8.90
N THR A 271 4.62 1.33 -7.81
CA THR A 271 3.36 0.58 -7.77
C THR A 271 2.42 0.99 -6.63
N GLY A 272 2.93 1.66 -5.60
CA GLY A 272 2.18 1.94 -4.38
C GLY A 272 1.92 0.71 -3.49
N TYR A 273 2.41 -0.47 -3.85
CA TYR A 273 2.19 -1.69 -3.07
C TYR A 273 2.83 -1.58 -1.69
N THR A 274 2.00 -1.76 -0.67
CA THR A 274 2.38 -1.46 0.71
C THR A 274 2.04 -2.58 1.68
N PHE A 275 0.86 -3.21 1.57
CA PHE A 275 0.33 -4.13 2.58
C PHE A 275 1.29 -5.29 2.90
N LEU A 276 1.69 -6.08 1.88
CA LEU A 276 2.61 -7.20 2.11
C LEU A 276 4.00 -6.75 2.55
N ASN A 277 4.46 -5.60 2.09
CA ASN A 277 5.75 -5.04 2.52
C ASN A 277 5.72 -4.61 3.99
N ILE A 278 4.57 -4.12 4.48
CA ILE A 278 4.36 -3.93 5.93
C ILE A 278 4.45 -5.28 6.64
N GLN A 279 3.79 -6.32 6.16
CA GLN A 279 3.83 -7.63 6.81
C GLN A 279 5.27 -8.18 6.91
N LYS A 280 6.04 -8.09 5.82
CA LYS A 280 7.46 -8.46 5.79
C LYS A 280 8.29 -7.65 6.79
N GLN A 281 8.07 -6.33 6.88
CA GLN A 281 8.72 -5.46 7.86
C GLN A 281 8.42 -5.90 9.28
N ILE A 282 7.14 -6.11 9.59
CA ILE A 282 6.72 -6.48 10.94
C ILE A 282 7.29 -7.85 11.34
N ASP A 283 7.28 -8.83 10.45
CA ASP A 283 7.89 -10.15 10.72
C ASP A 283 9.39 -10.04 10.98
N TYR A 284 10.09 -9.17 10.22
CA TYR A 284 11.51 -8.88 10.48
C TYR A 284 11.71 -8.24 11.86
N LEU A 285 10.90 -7.26 12.25
CA LEU A 285 11.00 -6.58 13.54
C LEU A 285 10.77 -7.56 14.70
N VAL A 286 9.71 -8.34 14.64
CA VAL A 286 9.38 -9.33 15.68
C VAL A 286 10.46 -10.40 15.80
N LYS A 287 11.00 -10.90 14.68
CA LYS A 287 12.11 -11.86 14.69
C LYS A 287 13.39 -11.32 15.36
N ASN A 288 13.60 -10.00 15.29
CA ASN A 288 14.81 -9.35 15.80
C ASN A 288 14.55 -8.54 17.08
N ILE A 289 13.40 -8.69 17.73
CA ILE A 289 12.98 -7.82 18.84
C ILE A 289 13.80 -8.06 20.11
N ASP A 290 14.31 -9.26 20.30
CA ASP A 290 15.17 -9.63 21.44
C ASP A 290 16.62 -9.14 21.30
N THR A 291 16.98 -8.50 20.19
CA THR A 291 18.33 -7.96 20.01
C THR A 291 18.53 -6.75 20.91
N LYS A 292 19.51 -6.82 21.82
CA LYS A 292 19.76 -5.83 22.89
C LYS A 292 19.91 -4.36 22.46
N ASN A 293 20.07 -4.09 21.16
CA ASN A 293 20.37 -2.73 20.70
C ASN A 293 19.23 -2.11 19.87
N TYR A 294 18.11 -2.79 19.64
CA TYR A 294 16.98 -2.32 18.82
C TYR A 294 17.40 -1.68 17.47
N ASN A 295 18.57 -2.05 16.92
CA ASN A 295 19.11 -1.48 15.70
C ASN A 295 18.49 -2.20 14.48
N PHE A 296 17.22 -1.93 14.23
CA PHE A 296 16.48 -2.52 13.12
C PHE A 296 16.91 -1.90 11.79
N ARG A 297 17.54 -2.70 10.91
CA ARG A 297 17.98 -2.28 9.56
C ARG A 297 17.19 -2.99 8.49
N TYR A 298 15.88 -2.82 8.49
CA TYR A 298 15.03 -3.38 7.45
C TYR A 298 15.21 -2.61 6.13
N LYS A 299 15.45 -3.34 5.05
CA LYS A 299 15.54 -2.80 3.69
C LYS A 299 14.44 -3.42 2.86
N PRO A 300 13.31 -2.72 2.65
CA PRO A 300 12.15 -3.29 1.96
C PRO A 300 12.42 -3.59 0.49
N HIS A 301 13.25 -2.81 -0.17
CA HIS A 301 13.51 -2.91 -1.60
C HIS A 301 15.01 -2.99 -1.88
N SER A 302 15.38 -3.74 -2.92
CA SER A 302 16.76 -3.75 -3.41
C SER A 302 17.10 -2.46 -4.16
N LYS A 303 18.36 -2.05 -4.11
CA LYS A 303 18.82 -0.81 -4.77
C LYS A 303 18.53 -0.81 -6.27
N TYR A 304 18.68 -1.96 -6.95
CA TYR A 304 18.43 -2.07 -8.39
C TYR A 304 16.93 -1.91 -8.72
N LEU A 305 16.01 -2.44 -7.90
CA LEU A 305 14.58 -2.24 -8.10
C LEU A 305 14.20 -0.78 -7.91
N LEU A 306 14.73 -0.12 -6.87
CA LEU A 306 14.51 1.31 -6.66
C LEU A 306 15.04 2.16 -7.83
N PHE A 307 16.17 1.76 -8.40
CA PHE A 307 16.72 2.45 -9.58
C PHE A 307 15.83 2.24 -10.82
N MET A 308 15.32 1.05 -11.04
CA MET A 308 14.35 0.78 -12.13
C MET A 308 13.05 1.56 -11.92
N ASP A 309 12.55 1.63 -10.68
CA ASP A 309 11.38 2.43 -10.32
C ASP A 309 11.61 3.92 -10.61
N LYS A 310 12.81 4.45 -10.31
CA LYS A 310 13.18 5.85 -10.60
C LYS A 310 13.12 6.16 -12.11
N ILE A 311 13.64 5.25 -12.94
CA ILE A 311 13.58 5.41 -14.40
C ILE A 311 12.12 5.37 -14.87
N TYR A 312 11.33 4.43 -14.38
CA TYR A 312 9.93 4.28 -14.78
C TYR A 312 9.07 5.48 -14.35
N LEU A 313 9.23 5.97 -13.13
CA LEU A 313 8.57 7.20 -12.66
C LEU A 313 8.97 8.42 -13.49
N SER A 314 10.24 8.53 -13.88
CA SER A 314 10.68 9.56 -14.81
C SER A 314 10.02 9.48 -16.18
N ILE A 315 9.69 8.26 -16.67
CA ILE A 315 8.92 8.10 -17.92
C ILE A 315 7.50 8.61 -17.72
N ILE A 316 6.81 8.18 -16.66
CA ILE A 316 5.43 8.58 -16.36
C ILE A 316 5.33 10.11 -16.24
N GLU A 317 6.27 10.73 -15.53
CA GLU A 317 6.28 12.16 -15.26
C GLU A 317 6.44 13.01 -16.53
N ASN A 318 7.18 12.51 -17.51
CA ASN A 318 7.49 13.26 -18.72
C ASN A 318 6.66 12.84 -19.94
N ASP A 319 6.12 11.61 -19.94
CA ASP A 319 5.35 11.07 -21.06
C ASP A 319 4.37 9.98 -20.53
N ALA A 320 3.26 10.42 -20.01
CA ALA A 320 2.24 9.54 -19.43
C ALA A 320 1.73 8.49 -20.44
N LYS A 321 1.60 8.86 -21.72
CA LYS A 321 1.18 7.95 -22.79
C LYS A 321 2.15 6.78 -22.95
N LYS A 322 3.45 7.04 -22.96
CA LYS A 322 4.48 5.98 -22.99
C LYS A 322 4.46 5.14 -21.75
N GLY A 323 4.25 5.76 -20.57
CA GLY A 323 4.07 5.03 -19.31
C GLY A 323 2.94 4.00 -19.39
N LYS A 324 1.76 4.39 -19.87
CA LYS A 324 0.60 3.50 -20.08
C LYS A 324 0.94 2.34 -21.04
N ILE A 325 1.53 2.64 -22.19
CA ILE A 325 1.92 1.64 -23.20
C ILE A 325 2.92 0.63 -22.62
N ILE A 326 3.92 1.10 -21.89
CA ILE A 326 4.93 0.24 -21.25
C ILE A 326 4.27 -0.68 -20.23
N THR A 327 3.38 -0.14 -19.39
CA THR A 327 2.63 -0.93 -18.41
C THR A 327 1.78 -2.01 -19.08
N PHE A 328 1.00 -1.66 -20.09
CA PHE A 328 0.18 -2.61 -20.82
C PHE A 328 1.04 -3.72 -21.46
N ARG A 329 2.10 -3.34 -22.19
CA ARG A 329 3.01 -4.30 -22.85
C ARG A 329 3.73 -5.23 -21.88
N MET A 330 4.02 -4.77 -20.66
CA MET A 330 4.61 -5.61 -19.64
C MET A 330 3.70 -6.79 -19.29
N PHE A 331 2.39 -6.55 -19.13
CA PHE A 331 1.41 -7.61 -18.86
C PHE A 331 1.04 -8.43 -20.10
N GLU A 332 1.10 -7.84 -21.29
CA GLU A 332 0.78 -8.52 -22.55
C GLU A 332 1.89 -9.50 -22.99
N LYS A 333 3.17 -9.09 -22.84
CA LYS A 333 4.29 -9.79 -23.52
C LYS A 333 5.16 -10.62 -22.61
N ILE A 334 5.17 -10.32 -21.30
CA ILE A 334 6.07 -10.97 -20.35
C ILE A 334 5.30 -12.04 -19.59
N ASN A 335 5.98 -13.16 -19.32
CA ASN A 335 5.40 -14.22 -18.50
C ASN A 335 4.83 -13.66 -17.20
N GLN A 336 3.60 -13.98 -16.87
CA GLN A 336 2.85 -13.45 -15.75
C GLN A 336 3.55 -13.63 -14.40
N ASN A 337 4.18 -14.79 -14.16
CA ASN A 337 4.91 -15.03 -12.92
C ASN A 337 6.11 -14.09 -12.78
N THR A 338 6.81 -13.80 -13.90
CA THR A 338 7.93 -12.86 -13.94
C THR A 338 7.45 -11.45 -13.58
N VAL A 339 6.33 -10.99 -14.17
CA VAL A 339 5.75 -9.67 -13.89
C VAL A 339 5.33 -9.56 -12.43
N ILE A 340 4.57 -10.54 -11.93
CA ILE A 340 4.07 -10.54 -10.55
C ILE A 340 5.22 -10.54 -9.54
N LYS A 341 6.23 -11.39 -9.75
CA LYS A 341 7.43 -11.39 -8.88
C LYS A 341 8.17 -10.05 -8.90
N PHE A 342 8.32 -9.46 -10.09
CA PHE A 342 8.96 -8.15 -10.24
C PHE A 342 8.21 -7.06 -9.49
N LEU A 343 6.88 -6.99 -9.64
CA LEU A 343 6.04 -6.00 -8.97
C LEU A 343 5.90 -6.25 -7.45
N SER A 344 6.18 -7.47 -6.97
CA SER A 344 6.08 -7.89 -5.56
C SER A 344 7.43 -7.93 -4.82
N ASP A 345 8.50 -7.34 -5.38
CA ASP A 345 9.83 -7.26 -4.77
C ASP A 345 10.55 -8.62 -4.56
N ILE A 346 10.20 -9.64 -5.36
CA ILE A 346 10.82 -10.98 -5.30
C ILE A 346 11.30 -11.52 -6.65
N PRO A 347 11.74 -10.67 -7.62
CA PRO A 347 12.23 -11.19 -8.88
C PRO A 347 13.58 -11.91 -8.72
N THR A 348 13.77 -12.94 -9.50
CA THR A 348 15.10 -13.51 -9.74
C THR A 348 15.89 -12.61 -10.68
N ILE A 349 17.22 -12.81 -10.77
CA ILE A 349 18.08 -12.10 -11.73
C ILE A 349 17.58 -12.36 -13.17
N ALA A 350 17.20 -13.61 -13.48
CA ALA A 350 16.62 -13.96 -14.78
C ALA A 350 15.31 -13.22 -15.08
N ASP A 351 14.44 -13.04 -14.08
CA ASP A 351 13.19 -12.26 -14.23
C ASP A 351 13.50 -10.81 -14.59
N ILE A 352 14.52 -10.20 -13.96
CA ILE A 352 14.93 -8.82 -14.23
C ILE A 352 15.41 -8.68 -15.68
N PHE A 353 16.27 -9.59 -16.15
CA PHE A 353 16.71 -9.57 -17.55
C PHE A 353 15.53 -9.73 -18.53
N LYS A 354 14.57 -10.63 -18.25
CA LYS A 354 13.35 -10.75 -19.08
C LYS A 354 12.58 -9.45 -19.15
N ILE A 355 12.41 -8.74 -18.03
CA ILE A 355 11.76 -7.41 -17.99
C ILE A 355 12.54 -6.41 -18.84
N ILE A 356 13.83 -6.26 -18.63
CA ILE A 356 14.68 -5.27 -19.34
C ILE A 356 14.66 -5.52 -20.85
N PHE A 357 14.79 -6.78 -21.29
CA PHE A 357 14.84 -7.10 -22.71
C PHE A 357 13.50 -7.02 -23.44
N SER A 358 12.39 -7.11 -22.70
CA SER A 358 11.05 -7.07 -23.28
C SER A 358 10.49 -5.64 -23.43
N LEU A 359 11.09 -4.65 -22.77
CA LEU A 359 10.63 -3.28 -22.78
C LEU A 359 11.35 -2.41 -23.85
N PRO A 360 10.74 -1.30 -24.30
CA PRO A 360 11.29 -0.46 -25.37
C PRO A 360 12.58 0.26 -24.92
N LYS A 361 13.72 -0.26 -25.36
CA LYS A 361 15.07 0.13 -24.89
C LYS A 361 15.38 1.62 -25.04
N LEU A 362 15.04 2.23 -26.18
CA LEU A 362 15.36 3.64 -26.44
C LEU A 362 14.74 4.60 -25.43
N ILE A 363 13.51 4.33 -25.00
CA ILE A 363 12.80 5.15 -24.02
C ILE A 363 13.51 5.04 -22.66
N PHE A 364 13.84 3.80 -22.26
CA PHE A 364 14.53 3.57 -21.00
C PHE A 364 15.93 4.16 -20.97
N ILE A 365 16.70 4.05 -22.05
CA ILE A 365 18.04 4.67 -22.14
C ILE A 365 17.94 6.19 -22.03
N LYS A 366 16.99 6.83 -22.74
CA LYS A 366 16.78 8.29 -22.63
C LYS A 366 16.52 8.73 -21.19
N HIS A 367 15.64 8.03 -20.48
CA HIS A 367 15.29 8.36 -19.10
C HIS A 367 16.37 7.94 -18.10
N LEU A 368 17.11 6.87 -18.37
CA LEU A 368 18.31 6.50 -17.62
C LEU A 368 19.33 7.65 -17.62
N LEU A 369 19.65 8.21 -18.81
CA LEU A 369 20.58 9.35 -18.93
C LEU A 369 20.06 10.59 -18.20
N LYS A 370 18.74 10.82 -18.23
CA LYS A 370 18.10 11.93 -17.49
C LYS A 370 18.23 11.73 -15.98
N VAL A 371 18.00 10.53 -15.48
CA VAL A 371 18.10 10.19 -14.06
C VAL A 371 19.53 10.36 -13.56
N LEU A 372 20.53 9.89 -14.33
CA LEU A 372 21.95 10.01 -13.98
C LEU A 372 22.47 11.45 -14.00
N ARG A 373 21.86 12.34 -14.80
CA ARG A 373 22.25 13.78 -14.84
C ARG A 373 21.68 14.57 -13.68
N ASN A 374 20.62 14.07 -13.04
CA ASN A 374 19.95 14.74 -11.92
C ASN A 374 20.40 14.21 -10.55
N GLU A 375 21.34 13.27 -10.53
CA GLU A 375 22.08 12.79 -9.34
C GLU A 375 23.38 13.56 -9.17
#